data_d5110e7f15664aa77cac5588ac40091f
#
_entry.id   d5110e7f15664aa77cac5588ac40091f
#
_cell.length_a   1.000
_cell.length_b   1.000
_cell.length_c   1.000
_cell.angle_alpha   90.00
_cell.angle_beta   90.00
_cell.angle_gamma   90.00
#
_symmetry.space_group_name_H-M   'P 1'
#
loop_
_entity.id
_entity.type
_entity.pdbx_description
1 polymer ?
#
loop_
_entity_poly.entity_id
_entity_poly.type
_entity_poly.pdbx_seq_one_letter_code
_entity_poly.pdbx_strand_id
1 'polypeptide(L)'
;RVDFRELVKDLASTFRTRIELRQIGVRDEAKMIGGLGICGRPFCCSTFLKDFHSVSIKMAKSQGLSLSPGKISGSCGRLMCCLQYEQNSYDYLEKITPRRGSVVDCKEGRGTVVDYSLVTGKLKVMLDSSVEGAAPIVVNREECVVVSEPGAKRRDSGKKTSKNENNGENGKN
;
A
#
# COMPACT_ATOMS: atom_id res chain seq x y z
N ARG A 1 20.95 29.74 -6.88
CA ARG A 1 20.99 29.34 -8.29
C ARG A 1 22.40 29.58 -8.81
N VAL A 2 23.05 28.52 -9.29
CA VAL A 2 24.44 28.63 -9.81
C VAL A 2 24.38 29.15 -11.25
N ASP A 3 25.26 30.10 -11.60
CA ASP A 3 25.39 30.59 -12.98
C ASP A 3 26.48 29.78 -13.69
N PHE A 4 26.13 29.16 -14.79
CA PHE A 4 27.00 28.31 -15.60
C PHE A 4 27.44 28.98 -16.94
N ARG A 5 27.16 30.27 -17.16
CA ARG A 5 27.43 30.92 -18.44
C ARG A 5 28.89 30.94 -18.81
N GLU A 6 29.78 31.24 -17.86
CA GLU A 6 31.23 31.21 -18.06
C GLU A 6 31.71 29.81 -18.41
N LEU A 7 31.27 28.80 -17.63
CA LEU A 7 31.58 27.39 -17.91
C LEU A 7 31.18 26.97 -19.31
N VAL A 8 29.99 27.38 -19.80
CA VAL A 8 29.53 27.07 -21.16
C VAL A 8 30.42 27.71 -22.22
N LYS A 9 30.87 28.96 -22.02
CA LYS A 9 31.80 29.64 -22.94
C LYS A 9 33.16 28.89 -23.00
N ASP A 10 33.72 28.54 -21.85
CA ASP A 10 35.00 27.85 -21.75
C ASP A 10 34.95 26.47 -22.43
N LEU A 11 33.87 25.72 -22.18
CA LEU A 11 33.65 24.43 -22.84
C LEU A 11 33.49 24.60 -24.36
N ALA A 12 32.70 25.58 -24.80
CA ALA A 12 32.52 25.83 -26.23
C ALA A 12 33.82 26.24 -26.94
N SER A 13 34.67 27.01 -26.28
CA SER A 13 35.98 27.39 -26.81
C SER A 13 36.95 26.21 -26.90
N THR A 14 36.94 25.33 -25.89
CA THR A 14 37.82 24.17 -25.79
C THR A 14 37.43 23.09 -26.79
N PHE A 15 36.15 22.74 -26.83
CA PHE A 15 35.64 21.66 -27.69
C PHE A 15 35.21 22.10 -29.07
N ARG A 16 35.17 23.41 -29.35
CA ARG A 16 34.76 24.00 -30.62
C ARG A 16 33.42 23.48 -31.14
N THR A 17 32.50 23.21 -30.23
CA THR A 17 31.16 22.69 -30.49
C THR A 17 30.12 23.43 -29.68
N ARG A 18 28.86 23.31 -30.08
CA ARG A 18 27.74 23.88 -29.31
C ARG A 18 27.57 23.08 -28.03
N ILE A 19 27.59 23.77 -26.88
CA ILE A 19 27.36 23.20 -25.57
C ILE A 19 25.93 23.49 -25.12
N GLU A 20 25.21 22.45 -24.74
CA GLU A 20 23.88 22.55 -24.15
C GLU A 20 23.91 21.96 -22.75
N LEU A 21 23.54 22.78 -21.76
CA LEU A 21 23.39 22.34 -20.38
C LEU A 21 21.92 22.05 -20.08
N ARG A 22 21.63 20.82 -19.65
CA ARG A 22 20.30 20.39 -19.22
C ARG A 22 20.32 20.02 -17.75
N GLN A 23 19.41 20.63 -16.99
CA GLN A 23 19.21 20.23 -15.59
C GLN A 23 18.44 18.91 -15.55
N ILE A 24 18.98 17.91 -14.88
CA ILE A 24 18.36 16.61 -14.66
C ILE A 24 17.96 16.44 -13.20
N GLY A 25 16.97 15.57 -12.93
CA GLY A 25 16.59 15.21 -11.57
C GLY A 25 17.53 14.14 -10.99
N VAL A 26 17.59 14.05 -9.66
CA VAL A 26 18.43 13.06 -8.96
C VAL A 26 18.12 11.60 -9.32
N ARG A 27 16.89 11.32 -9.76
CA ARG A 27 16.53 9.97 -10.25
C ARG A 27 17.07 9.73 -11.66
N ASP A 28 17.08 10.76 -12.50
CA ASP A 28 17.64 10.65 -13.85
C ASP A 28 19.15 10.49 -13.79
N GLU A 29 19.81 11.18 -12.86
CA GLU A 29 21.22 10.99 -12.54
C GLU A 29 21.50 9.53 -12.11
N ALA A 30 20.75 9.03 -11.12
CA ALA A 30 20.87 7.64 -10.67
C ALA A 30 20.60 6.63 -11.81
N LYS A 31 19.67 6.94 -12.71
CA LYS A 31 19.38 6.12 -13.91
C LYS A 31 20.55 6.07 -14.88
N MET A 32 21.25 7.20 -15.07
CA MET A 32 22.42 7.30 -15.97
C MET A 32 23.63 6.60 -15.40
N ILE A 33 23.89 6.75 -14.11
CA ILE A 33 25.02 6.11 -13.41
C ILE A 33 24.78 4.60 -13.31
N GLY A 34 23.53 4.18 -13.09
CA GLY A 34 23.17 2.80 -12.85
C GLY A 34 23.49 2.36 -11.43
N GLY A 35 23.29 1.08 -11.14
CA GLY A 35 23.62 0.47 -9.84
C GLY A 35 22.55 -0.49 -9.35
N LEU A 36 22.70 -0.95 -8.10
CA LEU A 36 21.80 -1.88 -7.43
C LEU A 36 20.96 -1.17 -6.37
N GLY A 37 19.70 -1.54 -6.32
CA GLY A 37 18.80 -1.13 -5.24
C GLY A 37 19.09 -1.88 -3.93
N ILE A 38 18.43 -1.47 -2.84
CA ILE A 38 18.52 -2.18 -1.54
C ILE A 38 18.01 -3.63 -1.63
N CYS A 39 17.25 -3.98 -2.65
CA CYS A 39 16.77 -5.33 -2.95
C CYS A 39 17.78 -6.19 -3.72
N GLY A 40 18.98 -5.66 -4.01
CA GLY A 40 20.04 -6.35 -4.78
C GLY A 40 19.80 -6.46 -6.29
N ARG A 41 18.70 -5.90 -6.81
CA ARG A 41 18.40 -5.85 -8.24
C ARG A 41 18.85 -4.53 -8.86
N PRO A 42 19.14 -4.48 -10.18
CA PRO A 42 19.38 -3.22 -10.88
C PRO A 42 18.25 -2.22 -10.65
N PHE A 43 18.56 -0.94 -10.73
CA PHE A 43 17.57 0.11 -10.49
C PHE A 43 16.35 -0.05 -11.38
N CYS A 44 15.14 -0.01 -10.80
CA CYS A 44 13.88 -0.10 -11.53
C CYS A 44 13.77 0.97 -12.63
N CYS A 45 14.29 2.18 -12.35
CA CYS A 45 14.30 3.30 -13.30
C CYS A 45 15.25 3.09 -14.50
N SER A 46 16.29 2.28 -14.37
CA SER A 46 17.20 1.98 -15.48
C SER A 46 16.74 0.77 -16.30
N THR A 47 15.89 -0.11 -15.71
CA THR A 47 15.46 -1.36 -16.35
C THR A 47 14.07 -1.22 -17.00
N PHE A 48 13.00 -1.29 -16.22
CA PHE A 48 11.65 -1.44 -16.75
C PHE A 48 10.71 -0.26 -16.44
N LEU A 49 10.96 0.47 -15.34
CA LEU A 49 10.06 1.55 -14.90
C LEU A 49 10.43 2.87 -15.59
N LYS A 50 9.68 3.22 -16.62
CA LYS A 50 9.91 4.47 -17.40
C LYS A 50 9.06 5.62 -16.88
N ASP A 51 7.82 5.32 -16.49
CA ASP A 51 6.86 6.31 -16.02
C ASP A 51 6.84 6.39 -14.50
N PHE A 52 6.89 7.59 -13.97
CA PHE A 52 6.96 7.84 -12.53
C PHE A 52 5.75 8.62 -12.05
N HIS A 53 5.04 8.01 -11.14
CA HIS A 53 3.97 8.66 -10.38
C HIS A 53 4.46 9.09 -9.00
N SER A 54 3.70 9.96 -8.35
CA SER A 54 4.02 10.41 -6.99
C SER A 54 3.95 9.26 -6.00
N VAL A 55 5.00 9.11 -5.18
CA VAL A 55 5.07 8.10 -4.12
C VAL A 55 4.76 8.77 -2.78
N SER A 56 3.96 8.13 -1.95
CA SER A 56 3.61 8.62 -0.62
C SER A 56 4.05 7.66 0.48
N ILE A 57 4.26 8.20 1.69
CA ILE A 57 4.57 7.39 2.88
C ILE A 57 3.40 6.44 3.24
N LYS A 58 2.18 6.79 2.84
CA LYS A 58 1.00 5.95 3.00
C LYS A 58 1.17 4.57 2.34
N MET A 59 1.79 4.54 1.14
CA MET A 59 2.09 3.31 0.42
C MET A 59 3.07 2.41 1.17
N ALA A 60 4.11 3.00 1.80
CA ALA A 60 5.02 2.25 2.64
C ALA A 60 4.32 1.63 3.86
N LYS A 61 3.34 2.34 4.45
CA LYS A 61 2.51 1.82 5.54
C LYS A 61 1.63 0.66 5.12
N SER A 62 0.91 0.79 4.00
CA SER A 62 0.02 -0.28 3.50
C SER A 62 0.81 -1.54 3.10
N GLN A 63 2.06 -1.37 2.67
CA GLN A 63 2.97 -2.47 2.34
C GLN A 63 3.71 -3.03 3.57
N GLY A 64 3.42 -2.54 4.77
CA GLY A 64 4.01 -3.04 6.03
C GLY A 64 5.49 -2.74 6.20
N LEU A 65 6.03 -1.76 5.46
CA LEU A 65 7.43 -1.37 5.58
C LEU A 65 7.67 -0.45 6.77
N SER A 66 8.83 -0.60 7.39
CA SER A 66 9.30 0.33 8.41
C SER A 66 9.48 1.73 7.81
N LEU A 67 8.99 2.76 8.51
CA LEU A 67 9.08 4.15 8.07
C LEU A 67 10.46 4.78 8.27
N SER A 68 11.47 3.98 8.61
CA SER A 68 12.86 4.45 8.69
C SER A 68 13.32 4.96 7.31
N PRO A 69 13.89 6.17 7.20
CA PRO A 69 14.33 6.73 5.93
C PRO A 69 15.23 5.79 5.12
N GLY A 70 16.15 5.07 5.76
CA GLY A 70 17.01 4.10 5.10
C GLY A 70 16.31 2.86 4.53
N LYS A 71 15.05 2.60 4.94
CA LYS A 71 14.26 1.46 4.44
C LYS A 71 13.26 1.83 3.35
N ILE A 72 12.85 3.09 3.27
CA ILE A 72 11.86 3.57 2.30
C ILE A 72 12.44 4.47 1.22
N SER A 73 13.71 4.90 1.37
CA SER A 73 14.40 5.72 0.36
C SER A 73 15.23 4.85 -0.58
N GLY A 74 15.17 5.19 -1.85
CA GLY A 74 16.05 4.61 -2.86
C GLY A 74 17.43 5.27 -2.89
N SER A 75 18.37 4.73 -3.66
CA SER A 75 19.73 5.25 -3.83
C SER A 75 19.76 6.69 -4.38
N CYS A 76 18.72 7.14 -5.05
CA CYS A 76 18.55 8.52 -5.51
C CYS A 76 18.10 9.49 -4.39
N GLY A 77 17.99 9.07 -3.14
CA GLY A 77 17.52 9.89 -2.01
C GLY A 77 16.03 10.20 -1.97
N ARG A 78 15.26 9.76 -2.98
CA ARG A 78 13.79 9.86 -3.00
C ARG A 78 13.13 8.57 -2.53
N LEU A 79 11.84 8.60 -2.20
CA LEU A 79 11.08 7.39 -1.90
C LEU A 79 11.21 6.37 -3.04
N MET A 80 11.28 5.09 -2.67
CA MET A 80 11.43 3.99 -3.63
C MET A 80 10.29 3.97 -4.63
N CYS A 81 10.61 3.91 -5.91
CA CYS A 81 9.62 3.85 -6.99
C CYS A 81 8.83 2.54 -7.04
N CYS A 82 9.38 1.44 -6.53
CA CYS A 82 8.68 0.16 -6.43
C CYS A 82 7.45 0.24 -5.51
N LEU A 83 7.43 1.13 -4.49
CA LEU A 83 6.26 1.32 -3.64
C LEU A 83 5.01 1.66 -4.47
N GLN A 84 5.13 2.57 -5.42
CA GLN A 84 4.03 2.92 -6.31
C GLN A 84 3.72 1.80 -7.32
N TYR A 85 4.75 1.17 -7.84
CA TYR A 85 4.59 0.08 -8.81
C TYR A 85 3.80 -1.10 -8.25
N GLU A 86 4.07 -1.46 -6.99
CA GLU A 86 3.43 -2.59 -6.32
C GLU A 86 2.09 -2.22 -5.64
N GLN A 87 1.76 -0.94 -5.51
CA GLN A 87 0.60 -0.48 -4.73
C GLN A 87 -0.72 -1.13 -5.14
N ASN A 88 -0.98 -1.25 -6.44
CA ASN A 88 -2.22 -1.86 -6.94
C ASN A 88 -2.37 -3.33 -6.50
N SER A 89 -1.25 -4.07 -6.46
CA SER A 89 -1.25 -5.46 -6.00
C SER A 89 -1.54 -5.55 -4.51
N TYR A 90 -0.95 -4.65 -3.70
CA TYR A 90 -1.24 -4.59 -2.26
C TYR A 90 -2.68 -4.17 -1.98
N ASP A 91 -3.22 -3.19 -2.70
CA ASP A 91 -4.62 -2.76 -2.56
C ASP A 91 -5.61 -3.89 -2.90
N TYR A 92 -5.28 -4.71 -3.88
CA TYR A 92 -6.06 -5.91 -4.21
C TYR A 92 -5.97 -6.96 -3.10
N LEU A 93 -4.75 -7.26 -2.64
CA LEU A 93 -4.52 -8.23 -1.57
C LEU A 93 -5.17 -7.82 -0.25
N GLU A 94 -5.18 -6.52 0.08
CA GLU A 94 -5.85 -6.01 1.27
C GLU A 94 -7.37 -6.20 1.24
N LYS A 95 -7.98 -6.12 0.05
CA LYS A 95 -9.43 -6.35 -0.12
C LYS A 95 -9.83 -7.81 0.08
N ILE A 96 -8.99 -8.75 -0.33
CA ILE A 96 -9.30 -10.18 -0.25
C ILE A 96 -8.78 -10.86 1.03
N THR A 97 -7.99 -10.15 1.84
CA THR A 97 -7.39 -10.72 3.06
C THR A 97 -8.19 -10.25 4.27
N PRO A 98 -8.65 -11.18 5.15
CA PRO A 98 -9.33 -10.83 6.39
C PRO A 98 -8.45 -9.95 7.27
N ARG A 99 -9.04 -8.90 7.85
CA ARG A 99 -8.34 -7.99 8.76
C ARG A 99 -8.13 -8.61 10.13
N ARG A 100 -7.20 -8.06 10.90
CA ARG A 100 -7.05 -8.42 12.32
C ARG A 100 -8.36 -8.22 13.08
N GLY A 101 -8.72 -9.19 13.89
CA GLY A 101 -9.98 -9.20 14.65
C GLY A 101 -11.19 -9.69 13.84
N SER A 102 -11.04 -10.08 12.57
CA SER A 102 -12.08 -10.78 11.83
C SER A 102 -12.26 -12.18 12.39
N VAL A 103 -13.51 -12.61 12.48
CA VAL A 103 -13.85 -14.00 12.80
C VAL A 103 -13.91 -14.79 11.50
N VAL A 104 -13.13 -15.86 11.45
CA VAL A 104 -13.03 -16.76 10.29
C VAL A 104 -13.38 -18.18 10.70
N ASP A 105 -13.96 -18.91 9.76
CA ASP A 105 -14.22 -20.34 9.89
C ASP A 105 -13.24 -21.08 8.98
N CYS A 106 -12.39 -21.92 9.58
CA CYS A 106 -11.36 -22.70 8.92
C CYS A 106 -11.63 -24.19 9.09
N LYS A 107 -10.93 -25.05 8.36
CA LYS A 107 -11.05 -26.51 8.52
C LYS A 107 -10.83 -27.00 9.94
N GLU A 108 -10.01 -26.29 10.70
CA GLU A 108 -9.63 -26.64 12.09
C GLU A 108 -10.59 -26.03 13.13
N GLY A 109 -11.58 -25.24 12.68
CA GLY A 109 -12.59 -24.64 13.52
C GLY A 109 -12.69 -23.12 13.36
N ARG A 110 -13.60 -22.55 14.13
CA ARG A 110 -13.84 -21.11 14.17
C ARG A 110 -12.81 -20.43 15.06
N GLY A 111 -12.35 -19.25 14.60
CA GLY A 111 -11.37 -18.48 15.37
C GLY A 111 -11.26 -17.03 14.92
N THR A 112 -10.44 -16.28 15.62
CA THR A 112 -10.20 -14.85 15.36
C THR A 112 -8.82 -14.62 14.76
N VAL A 113 -8.72 -13.82 13.71
CA VAL A 113 -7.45 -13.46 13.07
C VAL A 113 -6.66 -12.53 13.98
N VAL A 114 -5.50 -12.99 14.44
CA VAL A 114 -4.56 -12.22 15.28
C VAL A 114 -3.57 -11.45 14.42
N ASP A 115 -3.07 -12.08 13.36
CA ASP A 115 -2.07 -11.51 12.47
C ASP A 115 -2.22 -12.08 11.06
N TYR A 116 -1.69 -11.37 10.06
CA TYR A 116 -1.74 -11.83 8.67
C TYR A 116 -0.54 -11.32 7.86
N SER A 117 -0.21 -12.03 6.81
CA SER A 117 0.77 -11.61 5.81
C SER A 117 0.06 -11.47 4.46
N LEU A 118 0.02 -10.24 3.94
CA LEU A 118 -0.66 -9.94 2.66
C LEU A 118 -0.06 -10.73 1.50
N VAL A 119 1.27 -10.74 1.41
CA VAL A 119 1.99 -11.33 0.28
C VAL A 119 1.91 -12.86 0.27
N THR A 120 2.07 -13.49 1.43
CA THR A 120 2.06 -14.97 1.53
C THR A 120 0.65 -15.54 1.67
N GLY A 121 -0.35 -14.70 1.96
CA GLY A 121 -1.73 -15.13 2.22
C GLY A 121 -1.90 -15.96 3.52
N LYS A 122 -0.89 -15.98 4.38
CA LYS A 122 -0.95 -16.70 5.65
C LYS A 122 -1.63 -15.87 6.72
N LEU A 123 -2.56 -16.48 7.44
CA LEU A 123 -3.30 -15.92 8.57
C LEU A 123 -2.87 -16.64 9.84
N LYS A 124 -2.66 -15.90 10.92
CA LYS A 124 -2.52 -16.46 12.27
C LYS A 124 -3.87 -16.33 12.94
N VAL A 125 -4.48 -17.46 13.22
CA VAL A 125 -5.83 -17.56 13.79
C VAL A 125 -5.75 -18.15 15.18
N MET A 126 -6.40 -17.51 16.14
CA MET A 126 -6.64 -18.03 17.47
C MET A 126 -7.99 -18.72 17.45
N LEU A 127 -8.02 -20.04 17.66
CA LEU A 127 -9.28 -20.79 17.69
C LEU A 127 -10.06 -20.50 18.97
N ASP A 128 -11.38 -20.39 18.86
CA ASP A 128 -12.29 -20.15 19.99
C ASP A 128 -12.32 -21.34 20.97
N SER A 129 -11.98 -22.56 20.47
CA SER A 129 -11.88 -23.79 21.27
C SER A 129 -10.53 -23.97 21.94
N SER A 130 -9.54 -23.11 21.70
CA SER A 130 -8.22 -23.26 22.29
C SER A 130 -8.21 -22.81 23.76
N VAL A 131 -7.45 -23.58 24.61
CA VAL A 131 -7.23 -23.22 26.01
C VAL A 131 -6.48 -21.90 26.11
N GLU A 132 -6.74 -21.11 27.14
CA GLU A 132 -6.01 -19.88 27.42
C GLU A 132 -4.48 -20.10 27.35
N GLY A 133 -3.80 -19.35 26.46
CA GLY A 133 -2.36 -19.48 26.25
C GLY A 133 -1.93 -20.39 25.10
N ALA A 134 -2.86 -20.96 24.34
CA ALA A 134 -2.52 -21.75 23.14
C ALA A 134 -1.91 -20.85 22.04
N ALA A 135 -0.93 -21.39 21.30
CA ALA A 135 -0.32 -20.68 20.18
C ALA A 135 -1.31 -20.54 19.01
N PRO A 136 -1.30 -19.40 18.30
CA PRO A 136 -2.13 -19.22 17.11
C PRO A 136 -1.71 -20.19 16.01
N ILE A 137 -2.68 -20.77 15.33
CA ILE A 137 -2.45 -21.63 14.18
C ILE A 137 -2.21 -20.78 12.91
N VAL A 138 -1.43 -21.30 11.96
CA VAL A 138 -1.17 -20.67 10.69
C VAL A 138 -1.95 -21.38 9.60
N VAL A 139 -2.90 -20.68 8.99
CA VAL A 139 -3.76 -21.17 7.91
C VAL A 139 -3.65 -20.28 6.68
N ASN A 140 -3.96 -20.81 5.50
CA ASN A 140 -4.00 -20.01 4.29
C ASN A 140 -5.35 -19.30 4.18
N ARG A 141 -5.34 -18.06 3.65
CA ARG A 141 -6.58 -17.28 3.46
C ARG A 141 -7.61 -18.00 2.57
N GLU A 142 -7.15 -18.83 1.62
CA GLU A 142 -8.00 -19.58 0.70
C GLU A 142 -8.79 -20.69 1.39
N GLU A 143 -8.33 -21.14 2.55
CA GLU A 143 -8.95 -22.21 3.36
C GLU A 143 -9.91 -21.68 4.41
N CYS A 144 -10.03 -20.37 4.55
CA CYS A 144 -10.84 -19.71 5.55
C CYS A 144 -11.97 -18.90 4.93
N VAL A 145 -13.15 -18.98 5.54
CA VAL A 145 -14.32 -18.18 5.19
C VAL A 145 -14.52 -17.10 6.25
N VAL A 146 -14.67 -15.86 5.82
CA VAL A 146 -14.92 -14.72 6.73
C VAL A 146 -16.36 -14.77 7.20
N VAL A 147 -16.56 -14.90 8.50
CA VAL A 147 -17.89 -14.91 9.14
C VAL A 147 -18.29 -13.50 9.58
N SER A 148 -17.36 -12.72 10.13
CA SER A 148 -17.61 -11.36 10.61
C SER A 148 -16.35 -10.51 10.52
N GLU A 149 -16.51 -9.25 10.06
CA GLU A 149 -15.42 -8.27 10.07
C GLU A 149 -15.45 -7.41 11.33
N PRO A 150 -14.27 -6.96 11.85
CA PRO A 150 -14.20 -6.05 12.98
C PRO A 150 -14.76 -4.69 12.54
N GLY A 151 -15.77 -4.21 13.26
CA GLY A 151 -16.40 -2.90 13.00
C GLY A 151 -17.67 -2.92 12.15
N ALA A 152 -18.15 -4.07 11.71
CA ALA A 152 -19.51 -4.21 11.23
C ALA A 152 -20.46 -3.99 12.42
N LYS A 153 -20.93 -2.75 12.62
CA LYS A 153 -22.06 -2.47 13.53
C LYS A 153 -23.18 -3.43 13.13
N ARG A 154 -23.58 -4.31 14.03
CA ARG A 154 -24.82 -5.09 13.89
C ARG A 154 -25.89 -4.08 13.51
N ARG A 155 -26.35 -4.10 12.26
CA ARG A 155 -27.61 -3.50 11.87
C ARG A 155 -28.65 -4.37 12.57
N ASP A 156 -29.08 -3.89 13.73
CA ASP A 156 -30.21 -4.40 14.44
C ASP A 156 -31.37 -4.39 13.46
N SER A 157 -31.88 -5.58 13.14
CA SER A 157 -33.13 -5.78 12.44
C SER A 157 -34.27 -5.40 13.38
N GLY A 158 -34.37 -4.11 13.70
CA GLY A 158 -35.43 -3.48 14.47
C GLY A 158 -36.65 -3.30 13.60
N LYS A 159 -37.53 -4.31 13.61
CA LYS A 159 -38.97 -4.25 13.61
C LYS A 159 -39.59 -2.97 13.01
N LYS A 160 -40.02 -3.06 11.74
CA LYS A 160 -41.09 -2.22 11.22
C LYS A 160 -42.39 -2.51 11.98
N THR A 161 -42.75 -1.63 12.90
CA THR A 161 -44.13 -1.48 13.34
C THR A 161 -44.81 -0.46 12.45
N SER A 162 -45.70 -0.96 11.63
CA SER A 162 -46.76 -0.22 10.96
C SER A 162 -47.60 0.54 11.99
N LYS A 163 -47.79 1.83 11.80
CA LYS A 163 -48.98 2.53 12.22
C LYS A 163 -49.47 3.36 11.05
N ASN A 164 -50.48 2.81 10.44
CA ASN A 164 -51.55 3.48 9.72
C ASN A 164 -52.40 4.23 10.77
N GLU A 165 -52.90 5.38 10.40
CA GLU A 165 -54.24 5.96 10.67
C GLU A 165 -54.11 7.46 10.49
N ASN A 166 -54.64 7.98 9.42
CA ASN A 166 -56.02 8.42 9.19
C ASN A 166 -56.28 9.88 9.72
N ASN A 167 -56.82 10.59 8.74
CA ASN A 167 -57.82 11.67 8.87
C ASN A 167 -57.39 13.09 9.19
N GLY A 168 -57.83 13.95 8.29
CA GLY A 168 -58.46 15.19 8.68
C GLY A 168 -58.43 16.25 7.61
N GLU A 169 -59.47 16.28 6.82
CA GLU A 169 -59.92 17.40 5.99
C GLU A 169 -60.06 18.70 6.82
N ASN A 170 -60.05 19.75 6.06
CA ASN A 170 -60.65 21.09 6.23
C ASN A 170 -59.58 22.19 6.24
N GLY A 171 -59.57 23.16 5.33
CA GLY A 171 -60.70 23.90 4.81
C GLY A 171 -60.42 25.38 5.02
N LYS A 172 -60.41 26.13 3.93
CA LYS A 172 -60.70 27.60 3.90
C LYS A 172 -59.73 28.59 4.56
N ASN A 173 -59.07 29.41 3.89
CA ASN A 173 -59.42 30.70 3.28
C ASN A 173 -58.24 31.24 2.52
#